data_2550cb510e4ff29a52fe8a72f57c35ff
#
_entry.id   2550cb510e4ff29a52fe8a72f57c35ff
#
_cell.length_a   1.000
_cell.length_b   1.000
_cell.length_c   1.000
_cell.angle_alpha   90.00
_cell.angle_beta   90.00
_cell.angle_gamma   90.00
#
_symmetry.space_group_name_H-M   'P 1'
#
loop_
_entity.id
_entity.type
_entity.pdbx_description
1 polymer ?
#
loop_
_entity_poly.entity_id
_entity_poly.type
_entity_poly.pdbx_seq_one_letter_code
_entity_poly.pdbx_strand_id
1 'polypeptide(L)'
;MPSQVTSDRLLAVLPEDLRPLAAQRLTTAEPVLRRLLAGLYGERADFDAWLGDLMESLGKLYAERPPELRALDIQRAAQPAWFLNQRMLGYCAYVQNFGGSLNGVADRIPYLEELGISYLHLLPFLRPREGENDGGFAVTSFDEVDPALGTNADLHELTTRLRTAGISLCSDFILNHVADDNQWALAAKAGDPKARAMFHVFPDRDMPDRHERTLGQVFPQVAPGNFTYVEAMGGWVWTTFYPYQWDMNWSNPDVFAAMAAAMLRLANRGIEVFRLDSTAFLWKREGTNSMNQPEAHQLLQALRAIVDIVAPGVLLKAEAIVPTRELPAYLGSTAAPECHIAYHSSLMAAGWVALAEQNTGVLREVIRNTPPLPSAATWLSYLRCHDDIG
;
A
#
# COMPACT_ATOMS: atom_id res chain seq x y z
N MET A 1 -8.29 11.05 -28.62
CA MET A 1 -7.47 12.27 -28.60
C MET A 1 -7.14 12.80 -27.18
N PRO A 2 -8.02 12.82 -26.16
CA PRO A 2 -7.60 13.21 -24.80
C PRO A 2 -6.52 12.31 -24.18
N SER A 3 -6.53 11.00 -24.43
CA SER A 3 -5.53 10.06 -23.91
C SER A 3 -4.12 10.30 -24.44
N GLN A 4 -3.99 10.76 -25.69
CA GLN A 4 -2.69 11.04 -26.29
C GLN A 4 -2.01 12.24 -25.65
N VAL A 5 -2.76 13.30 -25.34
CA VAL A 5 -2.23 14.50 -24.64
C VAL A 5 -1.70 14.14 -23.24
N THR A 6 -2.34 13.22 -22.55
CA THR A 6 -1.96 12.78 -21.20
C THR A 6 -0.67 11.96 -21.22
N SER A 7 -0.56 10.98 -22.13
CA SER A 7 0.66 10.21 -22.34
C SER A 7 1.85 11.07 -22.77
N ASP A 8 1.58 12.08 -23.64
CA ASP A 8 2.61 13.00 -24.13
C ASP A 8 3.25 13.81 -22.99
N ARG A 9 2.51 14.17 -21.95
CA ARG A 9 3.06 14.89 -20.78
C ARG A 9 4.06 14.05 -20.00
N LEU A 10 3.79 12.74 -19.82
CA LEU A 10 4.74 11.82 -19.20
C LEU A 10 5.99 11.68 -20.07
N LEU A 11 5.82 11.44 -21.38
CA LEU A 11 6.93 11.22 -22.29
C LEU A 11 7.80 12.46 -22.47
N ALA A 12 7.22 13.67 -22.39
CA ALA A 12 7.93 14.94 -22.58
C ALA A 12 9.04 15.16 -21.54
N VAL A 13 8.84 14.68 -20.29
CA VAL A 13 9.82 14.84 -19.22
C VAL A 13 10.87 13.72 -19.16
N LEU A 14 10.74 12.67 -20.00
CA LEU A 14 11.68 11.57 -20.02
C LEU A 14 12.89 11.84 -20.94
N PRO A 15 14.09 11.36 -20.55
CA PRO A 15 15.22 11.15 -21.44
C PRO A 15 14.82 10.33 -22.67
N GLU A 16 15.46 10.59 -23.81
CA GLU A 16 15.10 9.96 -25.10
C GLU A 16 15.17 8.42 -25.06
N ASP A 17 16.17 7.88 -24.38
CA ASP A 17 16.42 6.44 -24.24
C ASP A 17 15.31 5.73 -23.44
N LEU A 18 14.60 6.41 -22.56
CA LEU A 18 13.52 5.83 -21.75
C LEU A 18 12.13 5.89 -22.44
N ARG A 19 11.94 6.79 -23.42
CA ARG A 19 10.65 7.01 -24.07
C ARG A 19 10.06 5.77 -24.77
N PRO A 20 10.82 4.96 -25.50
CA PRO A 20 10.24 3.82 -26.23
C PRO A 20 9.58 2.81 -25.29
N LEU A 21 10.24 2.44 -24.20
CA LEU A 21 9.70 1.48 -23.23
C LEU A 21 8.52 2.07 -22.46
N ALA A 22 8.60 3.34 -22.05
CA ALA A 22 7.50 4.04 -21.42
C ALA A 22 6.26 4.11 -22.34
N ALA A 23 6.43 4.47 -23.62
CA ALA A 23 5.33 4.51 -24.58
C ALA A 23 4.66 3.14 -24.76
N GLN A 24 5.45 2.07 -24.81
CA GLN A 24 4.91 0.70 -24.87
C GLN A 24 4.03 0.39 -23.65
N ARG A 25 4.47 0.68 -22.44
CA ARG A 25 3.71 0.45 -21.20
C ARG A 25 2.44 1.31 -21.14
N LEU A 26 2.54 2.56 -21.55
CA LEU A 26 1.41 3.50 -21.61
C LEU A 26 0.29 3.01 -22.54
N THR A 27 0.61 2.32 -23.62
CA THR A 27 -0.39 1.83 -24.58
C THR A 27 -1.47 0.94 -23.91
N THR A 28 -1.08 0.19 -22.89
CA THR A 28 -2.01 -0.71 -22.17
C THR A 28 -2.50 -0.14 -20.86
N ALA A 29 -1.64 0.52 -20.09
CA ALA A 29 -1.95 0.93 -18.72
C ALA A 29 -2.64 2.30 -18.63
N GLU A 30 -2.32 3.27 -19.51
CA GLU A 30 -2.93 4.61 -19.45
C GLU A 30 -4.44 4.60 -19.68
N PRO A 31 -5.01 3.90 -20.69
CA PRO A 31 -6.46 3.85 -20.85
C PRO A 31 -7.20 3.26 -19.64
N VAL A 32 -6.59 2.29 -18.98
CA VAL A 32 -7.13 1.69 -17.76
C VAL A 32 -7.08 2.70 -16.61
N LEU A 33 -5.92 3.31 -16.38
CA LEU A 33 -5.71 4.33 -15.35
C LEU A 33 -6.69 5.50 -15.52
N ARG A 34 -6.79 6.05 -16.74
CA ARG A 34 -7.70 7.14 -17.04
C ARG A 34 -9.16 6.77 -16.75
N ARG A 35 -9.61 5.59 -17.18
CA ARG A 35 -10.98 5.13 -16.93
C ARG A 35 -11.28 5.02 -15.45
N LEU A 36 -10.36 4.43 -14.66
CA LEU A 36 -10.51 4.26 -13.21
C LEU A 36 -10.57 5.61 -12.50
N LEU A 37 -9.63 6.51 -12.82
CA LEU A 37 -9.58 7.83 -12.21
C LEU A 37 -10.75 8.72 -12.66
N ALA A 38 -11.24 8.57 -13.88
CA ALA A 38 -12.47 9.24 -14.33
C ALA A 38 -13.72 8.75 -13.57
N GLY A 39 -13.76 7.46 -13.21
CA GLY A 39 -14.83 6.91 -12.37
C GLY A 39 -14.82 7.47 -10.94
N LEU A 40 -13.64 7.79 -10.41
CA LEU A 40 -13.47 8.33 -9.06
C LEU A 40 -13.57 9.86 -9.00
N TYR A 41 -12.99 10.56 -9.99
CA TYR A 41 -12.73 12.00 -9.94
C TYR A 41 -13.21 12.77 -11.17
N GLY A 42 -13.86 12.11 -12.12
CA GLY A 42 -14.21 12.68 -13.43
C GLY A 42 -15.24 13.82 -13.40
N GLU A 43 -15.96 13.98 -12.30
CA GLU A 43 -16.94 15.07 -12.12
C GLU A 43 -16.28 16.46 -11.93
N ARG A 44 -14.98 16.50 -11.61
CA ARG A 44 -14.26 17.77 -11.46
C ARG A 44 -14.00 18.43 -12.82
N ALA A 45 -14.16 19.73 -12.88
CA ALA A 45 -14.01 20.51 -14.13
C ALA A 45 -12.58 20.49 -14.70
N ASP A 46 -11.57 20.30 -13.84
CA ASP A 46 -10.14 20.32 -14.19
C ASP A 46 -9.53 18.90 -14.28
N PHE A 47 -10.35 17.84 -14.40
CA PHE A 47 -9.90 16.45 -14.40
C PHE A 47 -8.76 16.18 -15.39
N ASP A 48 -8.88 16.65 -16.64
CA ASP A 48 -7.85 16.42 -17.66
C ASP A 48 -6.53 17.14 -17.35
N ALA A 49 -6.60 18.34 -16.78
CA ALA A 49 -5.41 19.08 -16.34
C ALA A 49 -4.72 18.36 -15.16
N TRP A 50 -5.49 17.99 -14.15
CA TRP A 50 -5.00 17.24 -12.98
C TRP A 50 -4.38 15.89 -13.38
N LEU A 51 -5.05 15.13 -14.28
CA LEU A 51 -4.51 13.87 -14.77
C LEU A 51 -3.20 14.08 -15.55
N GLY A 52 -3.13 15.17 -16.33
CA GLY A 52 -1.90 15.57 -17.01
C GLY A 52 -0.76 15.87 -16.04
N ASP A 53 -1.03 16.57 -14.93
CA ASP A 53 -0.04 16.87 -13.89
C ASP A 53 0.41 15.59 -13.16
N LEU A 54 -0.52 14.67 -12.88
CA LEU A 54 -0.20 13.34 -12.36
C LEU A 54 0.76 12.60 -13.31
N MET A 55 0.44 12.52 -14.61
CA MET A 55 1.28 11.83 -15.58
C MET A 55 2.67 12.45 -15.73
N GLU A 56 2.79 13.77 -15.68
CA GLU A 56 4.09 14.45 -15.64
C GLU A 56 4.89 14.07 -14.39
N SER A 57 4.25 14.03 -13.22
CA SER A 57 4.87 13.58 -11.98
C SER A 57 5.36 12.14 -12.08
N LEU A 58 4.55 11.24 -12.64
CA LEU A 58 4.93 9.84 -12.88
C LEU A 58 6.15 9.73 -13.81
N GLY A 59 6.19 10.56 -14.85
CA GLY A 59 7.33 10.64 -15.78
C GLY A 59 8.62 11.05 -15.08
N LYS A 60 8.57 12.05 -14.21
CA LYS A 60 9.72 12.48 -13.40
C LYS A 60 10.21 11.36 -12.51
N LEU A 61 9.31 10.68 -11.80
CA LEU A 61 9.65 9.54 -10.93
C LEU A 61 10.23 8.35 -11.71
N TYR A 62 9.75 8.11 -12.95
CA TYR A 62 10.35 7.10 -13.82
C TYR A 62 11.76 7.51 -14.30
N ALA A 63 11.98 8.77 -14.63
CA ALA A 63 13.31 9.28 -14.97
C ALA A 63 14.31 9.12 -13.82
N GLU A 64 13.86 9.33 -12.58
CA GLU A 64 14.64 9.19 -11.35
C GLU A 64 14.86 7.72 -10.93
N ARG A 65 14.15 6.76 -11.54
CA ARG A 65 14.29 5.34 -11.15
C ARG A 65 15.69 4.83 -11.50
N PRO A 66 16.43 4.24 -10.53
CA PRO A 66 17.80 3.76 -10.72
C PRO A 66 17.91 2.76 -11.88
N PRO A 67 19.02 2.80 -12.66
CA PRO A 67 19.23 1.91 -13.80
C PRO A 67 19.13 0.42 -13.46
N GLU A 68 19.64 0.00 -12.32
CA GLU A 68 19.58 -1.38 -11.83
C GLU A 68 18.14 -1.82 -11.52
N LEU A 69 17.29 -0.90 -11.02
CA LEU A 69 15.89 -1.20 -10.78
C LEU A 69 15.08 -1.22 -12.09
N ARG A 70 15.44 -0.38 -13.07
CA ARG A 70 14.85 -0.47 -14.42
C ARG A 70 15.23 -1.79 -15.12
N ALA A 71 16.45 -2.27 -14.93
CA ALA A 71 16.87 -3.57 -15.44
C ALA A 71 16.07 -4.72 -14.80
N LEU A 72 15.85 -4.64 -13.48
CA LEU A 72 15.00 -5.59 -12.74
C LEU A 72 13.54 -5.54 -13.24
N ASP A 73 13.01 -4.35 -13.52
CA ASP A 73 11.67 -4.19 -14.09
C ASP A 73 11.53 -4.92 -15.44
N ILE A 74 12.51 -4.77 -16.32
CA ILE A 74 12.53 -5.45 -17.63
C ILE A 74 12.58 -6.96 -17.44
N GLN A 75 13.46 -7.45 -16.56
CA GLN A 75 13.60 -8.87 -16.26
C GLN A 75 12.29 -9.48 -15.75
N ARG A 76 11.64 -8.83 -14.78
CA ARG A 76 10.41 -9.31 -14.16
C ARG A 76 9.21 -9.18 -15.09
N ALA A 77 9.13 -8.12 -15.88
CA ALA A 77 8.10 -7.97 -16.91
C ALA A 77 8.16 -9.07 -17.99
N ALA A 78 9.35 -9.56 -18.29
CA ALA A 78 9.54 -10.71 -19.21
C ALA A 78 9.13 -12.05 -18.57
N GLN A 79 9.00 -12.11 -17.25
CA GLN A 79 8.60 -13.30 -16.48
C GLN A 79 7.56 -12.92 -15.42
N PRO A 80 6.33 -12.53 -15.79
CA PRO A 80 5.35 -11.95 -14.87
C PRO A 80 4.93 -12.89 -13.73
N ALA A 81 5.18 -14.20 -13.87
CA ALA A 81 4.94 -15.20 -12.85
C ALA A 81 6.16 -15.45 -11.92
N TRP A 82 7.18 -14.62 -11.93
CA TRP A 82 8.42 -14.83 -11.18
C TRP A 82 8.20 -15.05 -9.67
N PHE A 83 7.21 -14.38 -9.10
CA PHE A 83 6.85 -14.47 -7.67
C PHE A 83 5.94 -15.67 -7.33
N LEU A 84 5.45 -16.42 -8.33
CA LEU A 84 4.66 -17.65 -8.14
C LEU A 84 5.54 -18.89 -7.98
N ASN A 85 6.85 -18.71 -7.95
CA ASN A 85 7.79 -19.81 -7.80
C ASN A 85 7.67 -20.42 -6.39
N GLN A 86 7.68 -21.74 -6.30
CA GLN A 86 7.62 -22.49 -5.02
C GLN A 86 8.82 -22.20 -4.10
N ARG A 87 9.88 -21.61 -4.61
CA ARG A 87 11.05 -21.16 -3.83
C ARG A 87 10.83 -19.80 -3.15
N MET A 88 9.72 -19.13 -3.40
CA MET A 88 9.43 -17.84 -2.77
C MET A 88 9.00 -18.04 -1.33
N LEU A 89 10.01 -18.25 -0.47
CA LEU A 89 9.83 -18.37 0.97
C LEU A 89 10.06 -17.00 1.62
N GLY A 90 9.09 -16.57 2.46
CA GLY A 90 9.10 -15.28 3.13
C GLY A 90 9.53 -15.36 4.60
N TYR A 91 10.18 -14.30 5.07
CA TYR A 91 10.47 -14.03 6.47
C TYR A 91 9.91 -12.67 6.86
N CYS A 92 9.22 -12.57 7.99
CA CYS A 92 8.62 -11.32 8.48
C CYS A 92 9.19 -10.97 9.85
N ALA A 93 9.66 -9.73 10.02
CA ALA A 93 10.22 -9.27 11.29
C ALA A 93 10.15 -7.75 11.45
N TYR A 94 10.13 -7.29 12.69
CA TYR A 94 10.51 -5.92 13.03
C TYR A 94 12.03 -5.77 12.95
N VAL A 95 12.50 -4.64 12.40
CA VAL A 95 13.94 -4.32 12.28
C VAL A 95 14.64 -4.40 13.62
N GLN A 96 14.08 -3.74 14.65
CA GLN A 96 14.66 -3.70 16.00
C GLN A 96 14.78 -5.07 16.64
N ASN A 97 13.84 -5.98 16.36
CA ASN A 97 13.84 -7.32 16.97
C ASN A 97 14.76 -8.30 16.22
N PHE A 98 14.97 -8.10 14.93
CA PHE A 98 15.73 -9.01 14.09
C PHE A 98 17.21 -8.62 13.96
N GLY A 99 17.49 -7.34 13.71
CA GLY A 99 18.86 -6.84 13.49
C GLY A 99 19.24 -5.66 14.39
N GLY A 100 18.30 -5.09 15.16
CA GLY A 100 18.50 -3.89 15.96
C GLY A 100 18.47 -2.61 15.11
N SER A 101 18.94 -2.65 13.87
CA SER A 101 18.98 -1.57 12.90
C SER A 101 18.93 -2.11 11.47
N LEU A 102 18.77 -1.23 10.47
CA LEU A 102 18.82 -1.64 9.05
C LEU A 102 20.17 -2.27 8.69
N ASN A 103 21.28 -1.75 9.22
CA ASN A 103 22.60 -2.35 9.02
C ASN A 103 22.71 -3.71 9.70
N GLY A 104 22.16 -3.86 10.90
CA GLY A 104 22.10 -5.16 11.57
C GLY A 104 21.24 -6.19 10.84
N VAL A 105 20.16 -5.77 10.16
CA VAL A 105 19.42 -6.64 9.23
C VAL A 105 20.28 -7.06 8.04
N ALA A 106 21.06 -6.12 7.48
CA ALA A 106 21.97 -6.43 6.39
C ALA A 106 23.03 -7.47 6.79
N ASP A 107 23.48 -7.48 8.04
CA ASP A 107 24.40 -8.48 8.57
C ASP A 107 23.76 -9.87 8.78
N ARG A 108 22.42 -9.94 8.78
CA ARG A 108 21.66 -11.20 8.85
C ARG A 108 21.35 -11.82 7.49
N ILE A 109 21.77 -11.21 6.39
CA ILE A 109 21.55 -11.75 5.02
C ILE A 109 22.08 -13.20 4.90
N PRO A 110 23.29 -13.57 5.37
CA PRO A 110 23.74 -14.96 5.30
C PRO A 110 22.82 -15.96 6.02
N TYR A 111 22.23 -15.56 7.15
CA TYR A 111 21.22 -16.37 7.85
C TYR A 111 19.96 -16.54 7.02
N LEU A 112 19.47 -15.49 6.35
CA LEU A 112 18.32 -15.57 5.47
C LEU A 112 18.58 -16.46 4.25
N GLU A 113 19.79 -16.41 3.68
CA GLU A 113 20.22 -17.29 2.58
C GLU A 113 20.28 -18.75 3.01
N GLU A 114 20.81 -19.05 4.22
CA GLU A 114 20.83 -20.40 4.78
C GLU A 114 19.42 -20.97 4.97
N LEU A 115 18.45 -20.13 5.37
CA LEU A 115 17.03 -20.50 5.45
C LEU A 115 16.34 -20.63 4.08
N GLY A 116 16.98 -20.22 2.99
CA GLY A 116 16.40 -20.21 1.65
C GLY A 116 15.36 -19.09 1.44
N ILE A 117 15.47 -18.00 2.22
CA ILE A 117 14.55 -16.84 2.12
C ILE A 117 14.83 -16.09 0.81
N SER A 118 13.77 -15.79 0.07
CA SER A 118 13.81 -14.94 -1.13
C SER A 118 12.88 -13.71 -1.02
N TYR A 119 12.18 -13.57 0.11
CA TYR A 119 11.24 -12.49 0.38
C TYR A 119 11.34 -12.09 1.86
N LEU A 120 11.82 -10.88 2.13
CA LEU A 120 11.92 -10.33 3.47
C LEU A 120 10.87 -9.24 3.65
N HIS A 121 9.94 -9.42 4.58
CA HIS A 121 8.99 -8.39 5.00
C HIS A 121 9.50 -7.75 6.30
N LEU A 122 9.99 -6.53 6.19
CA LEU A 122 10.27 -5.68 7.34
C LEU A 122 9.03 -4.85 7.67
N LEU A 123 8.53 -5.04 8.89
CA LEU A 123 7.42 -4.26 9.45
C LEU A 123 7.82 -2.80 9.60
N PRO A 124 6.88 -1.86 9.82
CA PRO A 124 7.13 -0.45 9.58
C PRO A 124 8.47 0.06 10.09
N PHE A 125 9.25 0.63 9.20
CA PHE A 125 10.58 1.18 9.48
C PHE A 125 10.74 2.63 8.97
N LEU A 126 9.66 3.19 8.41
CA LEU A 126 9.62 4.61 8.08
C LEU A 126 9.39 5.43 9.35
N ARG A 127 9.70 6.72 9.30
CA ARG A 127 9.61 7.61 10.45
C ARG A 127 8.21 7.62 11.04
N PRO A 128 8.04 7.07 12.26
CA PRO A 128 6.76 7.01 12.94
C PRO A 128 6.52 8.30 13.74
N ARG A 129 5.29 8.42 14.23
CA ARG A 129 4.91 9.39 15.26
C ARG A 129 5.79 9.24 16.50
N GLU A 130 6.14 10.36 17.12
CA GLU A 130 6.85 10.36 18.40
C GLU A 130 5.92 9.88 19.53
N GLY A 131 6.42 9.02 20.40
CA GLY A 131 5.65 8.39 21.47
C GLY A 131 4.81 7.20 20.97
N GLU A 132 3.51 7.15 21.33
CA GLU A 132 2.60 6.11 20.86
C GLU A 132 2.43 6.19 19.34
N ASN A 133 2.70 5.11 18.64
CA ASN A 133 2.73 5.09 17.17
C ASN A 133 2.24 3.77 16.56
N ASP A 134 1.59 2.92 17.36
CA ASP A 134 1.02 1.65 16.88
C ASP A 134 2.06 0.78 16.16
N GLY A 135 3.23 0.59 16.79
CA GLY A 135 4.29 -0.25 16.19
C GLY A 135 4.88 0.29 14.88
N GLY A 136 4.78 1.60 14.65
CA GLY A 136 5.26 2.27 13.45
C GLY A 136 4.18 2.49 12.38
N PHE A 137 2.95 2.02 12.60
CA PHE A 137 1.85 2.21 11.64
C PHE A 137 1.30 3.65 11.62
N ALA A 138 1.57 4.48 12.64
CA ALA A 138 1.31 5.92 12.59
C ALA A 138 2.50 6.64 11.93
N VAL A 139 2.49 6.79 10.60
CA VAL A 139 3.61 7.31 9.81
C VAL A 139 3.60 8.84 9.79
N THR A 140 4.70 9.44 10.25
CA THR A 140 4.94 10.88 10.15
C THR A 140 5.53 11.26 8.80
N SER A 141 6.43 10.44 8.24
CA SER A 141 7.05 10.70 6.95
C SER A 141 7.22 9.42 6.13
N PHE A 142 6.77 9.45 4.87
CA PHE A 142 7.07 8.39 3.90
C PHE A 142 8.45 8.54 3.24
N ASP A 143 9.12 9.66 3.47
CA ASP A 143 10.40 9.98 2.83
C ASP A 143 11.61 9.74 3.73
N GLU A 144 11.38 9.39 5.00
CA GLU A 144 12.45 9.22 5.98
C GLU A 144 12.32 7.85 6.68
N VAL A 145 13.46 7.22 6.90
CA VAL A 145 13.59 6.06 7.79
C VAL A 145 13.45 6.53 9.23
N ASP A 146 12.94 5.68 10.12
CA ASP A 146 12.97 5.90 11.56
C ASP A 146 14.44 6.11 12.02
N PRO A 147 14.77 7.28 12.60
CA PRO A 147 16.13 7.55 13.04
C PRO A 147 16.67 6.56 14.08
N ALA A 148 15.80 5.86 14.81
CA ALA A 148 16.20 4.81 15.74
C ALA A 148 16.66 3.53 15.02
N LEU A 149 16.27 3.32 13.76
CA LEU A 149 16.58 2.13 12.97
C LEU A 149 17.68 2.37 11.94
N GLY A 150 17.94 3.62 11.57
CA GLY A 150 18.97 3.98 10.60
C GLY A 150 18.62 5.21 9.78
N THR A 151 19.25 5.31 8.61
CA THR A 151 19.10 6.44 7.68
C THR A 151 18.60 5.94 6.31
N ASN A 152 18.24 6.88 5.43
CA ASN A 152 17.91 6.56 4.04
C ASN A 152 19.13 5.93 3.27
N ALA A 153 20.35 6.27 3.68
CA ALA A 153 21.55 5.64 3.12
C ALA A 153 21.69 4.18 3.55
N ASP A 154 21.37 3.87 4.82
CA ASP A 154 21.35 2.50 5.32
C ASP A 154 20.27 1.66 4.63
N LEU A 155 19.11 2.26 4.34
CA LEU A 155 18.06 1.60 3.56
C LEU A 155 18.53 1.27 2.13
N HIS A 156 19.22 2.20 1.48
CA HIS A 156 19.78 1.97 0.15
C HIS A 156 20.80 0.84 0.15
N GLU A 157 21.70 0.81 1.12
CA GLU A 157 22.69 -0.25 1.31
C GLU A 157 21.99 -1.61 1.53
N LEU A 158 21.02 -1.67 2.45
CA LEU A 158 20.26 -2.89 2.73
C LEU A 158 19.54 -3.41 1.48
N THR A 159 18.82 -2.55 0.75
CA THR A 159 18.08 -2.98 -0.46
C THR A 159 19.01 -3.48 -1.55
N THR A 160 20.20 -2.89 -1.68
CA THR A 160 21.22 -3.30 -2.63
C THR A 160 21.80 -4.67 -2.26
N ARG A 161 22.14 -4.89 -1.00
CA ARG A 161 22.65 -6.18 -0.50
C ARG A 161 21.60 -7.28 -0.59
N LEU A 162 20.37 -7.03 -0.20
CA LEU A 162 19.26 -7.99 -0.33
C LEU A 162 19.05 -8.40 -1.79
N ARG A 163 19.00 -7.44 -2.71
CA ARG A 163 18.83 -7.72 -4.15
C ARG A 163 19.99 -8.54 -4.70
N THR A 164 21.22 -8.27 -4.27
CA THR A 164 22.40 -9.05 -4.65
C THR A 164 22.30 -10.50 -4.16
N ALA A 165 21.71 -10.73 -2.99
CA ALA A 165 21.42 -12.05 -2.43
C ALA A 165 20.15 -12.70 -3.02
N GLY A 166 19.45 -12.05 -3.96
CA GLY A 166 18.21 -12.57 -4.55
C GLY A 166 17.00 -12.49 -3.62
N ILE A 167 17.04 -11.61 -2.60
CA ILE A 167 15.97 -11.42 -1.62
C ILE A 167 15.23 -10.12 -1.92
N SER A 168 13.92 -10.19 -2.18
CA SER A 168 13.06 -9.04 -2.39
C SER A 168 12.65 -8.44 -1.07
N LEU A 169 12.83 -7.11 -0.89
CA LEU A 169 12.36 -6.40 0.31
C LEU A 169 10.91 -5.98 0.15
N CYS A 170 10.09 -6.36 1.14
CA CYS A 170 8.73 -5.86 1.36
C CYS A 170 8.73 -4.83 2.49
N SER A 171 8.01 -3.72 2.27
CA SER A 171 7.72 -2.70 3.25
C SER A 171 6.21 -2.54 3.40
N ASP A 172 5.76 -2.23 4.61
CA ASP A 172 4.40 -1.72 4.81
C ASP A 172 4.26 -0.35 4.13
N PHE A 173 3.10 -0.13 3.53
CA PHE A 173 2.69 1.15 2.98
C PHE A 173 1.28 1.44 3.47
N ILE A 174 1.20 2.33 4.45
CA ILE A 174 -0.02 2.65 5.16
C ILE A 174 -0.87 3.57 4.28
N LEU A 175 -1.97 3.04 3.72
CA LEU A 175 -2.83 3.78 2.79
C LEU A 175 -3.97 4.53 3.48
N ASN A 176 -4.54 3.94 4.54
CA ASN A 176 -5.76 4.49 5.12
C ASN A 176 -5.53 5.79 5.90
N HIS A 177 -4.41 5.92 6.59
CA HIS A 177 -4.17 7.01 7.54
C HIS A 177 -2.71 7.45 7.60
N VAL A 178 -2.48 8.60 8.20
CA VAL A 178 -1.16 9.10 8.60
C VAL A 178 -1.21 9.55 10.05
N ALA A 179 -0.05 9.75 10.66
CA ALA A 179 0.06 10.29 12.01
C ALA A 179 -0.45 11.74 12.09
N ASP A 180 -0.93 12.13 13.26
CA ASP A 180 -1.42 13.49 13.54
C ASP A 180 -0.31 14.56 13.58
N ASP A 181 0.96 14.14 13.52
CA ASP A 181 2.16 14.96 13.35
C ASP A 181 2.80 14.84 11.95
N ASN A 182 2.12 14.16 11.02
CA ASN A 182 2.52 14.15 9.61
C ASN A 182 2.45 15.57 9.02
N GLN A 183 3.31 15.87 8.03
CA GLN A 183 3.39 17.19 7.42
C GLN A 183 2.03 17.76 6.94
N TRP A 184 1.15 16.91 6.39
CA TRP A 184 -0.19 17.33 5.96
C TRP A 184 -1.09 17.61 7.17
N ALA A 185 -1.01 16.80 8.22
CA ALA A 185 -1.76 17.02 9.46
C ALA A 185 -1.31 18.31 10.17
N LEU A 186 -0.01 18.57 10.23
CA LEU A 186 0.55 19.82 10.78
C LEU A 186 0.12 21.05 9.98
N ALA A 187 0.17 20.99 8.64
CA ALA A 187 -0.30 22.06 7.79
C ALA A 187 -1.80 22.32 7.94
N ALA A 188 -2.61 21.25 8.05
CA ALA A 188 -4.04 21.34 8.32
C ALA A 188 -4.35 21.99 9.67
N LYS A 189 -3.61 21.62 10.72
CA LYS A 189 -3.68 22.26 12.06
C LYS A 189 -3.28 23.74 12.01
N ALA A 190 -2.36 24.12 11.12
CA ALA A 190 -1.96 25.50 10.89
C ALA A 190 -2.95 26.30 10.02
N GLY A 191 -4.04 25.69 9.55
CA GLY A 191 -5.10 26.37 8.82
C GLY A 191 -4.97 26.32 7.30
N ASP A 192 -4.05 25.51 6.74
CA ASP A 192 -3.96 25.32 5.28
C ASP A 192 -5.21 24.56 4.77
N PRO A 193 -6.04 25.18 3.91
CA PRO A 193 -7.27 24.55 3.43
C PRO A 193 -7.03 23.34 2.51
N LYS A 194 -5.90 23.30 1.76
CA LYS A 194 -5.54 22.17 0.91
C LYS A 194 -5.14 20.98 1.76
N ALA A 195 -4.32 21.20 2.77
CA ALA A 195 -3.91 20.16 3.71
C ALA A 195 -5.12 19.66 4.53
N ARG A 196 -6.04 20.55 4.94
CA ARG A 196 -7.28 20.17 5.62
C ARG A 196 -8.14 19.24 4.74
N ALA A 197 -8.20 19.50 3.44
CA ALA A 197 -8.96 18.69 2.48
C ALA A 197 -8.36 17.28 2.25
N MET A 198 -7.13 17.03 2.69
CA MET A 198 -6.50 15.70 2.67
C MET A 198 -7.15 14.73 3.67
N PHE A 199 -7.95 15.23 4.62
CA PHE A 199 -8.57 14.47 5.69
C PHE A 199 -10.10 14.63 5.67
N HIS A 200 -10.82 13.69 6.28
CA HIS A 200 -12.25 13.84 6.57
C HIS A 200 -12.40 14.63 7.86
N VAL A 201 -12.84 15.88 7.75
CA VAL A 201 -12.99 16.80 8.88
C VAL A 201 -14.39 17.39 8.91
N PHE A 202 -15.09 17.27 10.03
CA PHE A 202 -16.47 17.70 10.23
C PHE A 202 -16.53 18.80 11.30
N PRO A 203 -17.32 19.86 11.09
CA PRO A 203 -17.39 20.98 12.04
C PRO A 203 -18.11 20.62 13.35
N ASP A 204 -18.98 19.61 13.32
CA ASP A 204 -19.80 19.15 14.43
C ASP A 204 -19.98 17.62 14.40
N ARG A 205 -20.86 17.10 15.27
CA ARG A 205 -21.14 15.65 15.38
C ARG A 205 -22.25 15.15 14.45
N ASP A 206 -22.92 15.99 13.69
CA ASP A 206 -24.07 15.58 12.88
C ASP A 206 -23.71 14.48 11.87
N MET A 207 -22.67 14.71 11.06
CA MET A 207 -22.19 13.71 10.11
C MET A 207 -21.45 12.55 10.78
N PRO A 208 -20.50 12.75 11.73
CA PRO A 208 -19.91 11.68 12.52
C PRO A 208 -20.96 10.75 13.14
N ASP A 209 -21.98 11.26 13.82
CA ASP A 209 -23.03 10.45 14.46
C ASP A 209 -23.86 9.64 13.44
N ARG A 210 -24.06 10.19 12.23
CA ARG A 210 -24.71 9.46 11.14
C ARG A 210 -23.87 8.30 10.64
N HIS A 211 -22.57 8.50 10.48
CA HIS A 211 -21.63 7.45 10.09
C HIS A 211 -21.52 6.36 11.17
N GLU A 212 -21.40 6.73 12.44
CA GLU A 212 -21.26 5.78 13.56
C GLU A 212 -22.43 4.81 13.73
N ARG A 213 -23.61 5.11 13.15
CA ARG A 213 -24.75 4.16 13.14
C ARG A 213 -24.45 2.86 12.40
N THR A 214 -23.50 2.88 11.46
CA THR A 214 -23.19 1.74 10.58
C THR A 214 -21.74 1.32 10.64
N LEU A 215 -20.85 2.15 11.21
CA LEU A 215 -19.42 1.83 11.35
C LEU A 215 -19.21 0.80 12.45
N GLY A 216 -18.27 -0.12 12.20
CA GLY A 216 -17.64 -0.92 13.24
C GLY A 216 -16.55 -0.12 13.97
N GLN A 217 -16.09 -0.61 15.09
CA GLN A 217 -14.91 -0.11 15.80
C GLN A 217 -13.81 -1.15 15.76
N VAL A 218 -12.60 -0.75 15.37
CA VAL A 218 -11.47 -1.68 15.27
C VAL A 218 -10.91 -2.00 16.66
N PHE A 219 -10.70 -0.98 17.47
CA PHE A 219 -10.16 -1.11 18.82
C PHE A 219 -11.09 -0.55 19.91
N PRO A 220 -12.30 -1.14 20.10
CA PRO A 220 -13.34 -0.55 20.95
C PRO A 220 -12.94 -0.39 22.43
N GLN A 221 -11.94 -1.15 22.90
CA GLN A 221 -11.50 -1.13 24.30
C GLN A 221 -10.41 -0.08 24.57
N VAL A 222 -9.56 0.23 23.58
CA VAL A 222 -8.39 1.11 23.74
C VAL A 222 -8.53 2.42 22.97
N ALA A 223 -9.30 2.43 21.90
CA ALA A 223 -9.57 3.59 21.06
C ALA A 223 -11.04 3.58 20.61
N PRO A 224 -12.01 3.83 21.52
CA PRO A 224 -13.42 3.81 21.19
C PRO A 224 -13.83 4.98 20.29
N GLY A 225 -14.76 4.72 19.37
CA GLY A 225 -15.25 5.68 18.39
C GLY A 225 -14.44 5.66 17.09
N ASN A 226 -14.89 6.49 16.13
CA ASN A 226 -14.22 6.62 14.82
C ASN A 226 -13.91 8.08 14.50
N PHE A 227 -14.10 9.00 15.45
CA PHE A 227 -13.89 10.43 15.25
C PHE A 227 -13.27 11.07 16.48
N THR A 228 -12.22 11.86 16.25
CA THR A 228 -11.49 12.59 17.30
C THR A 228 -11.67 14.09 17.11
N TYR A 229 -12.05 14.81 18.16
CA TYR A 229 -12.09 16.27 18.11
C TYR A 229 -10.68 16.84 18.18
N VAL A 230 -10.35 17.70 17.23
CA VAL A 230 -9.06 18.37 17.13
C VAL A 230 -9.27 19.87 17.28
N GLU A 231 -8.87 20.42 18.43
CA GLU A 231 -9.10 21.83 18.78
C GLU A 231 -8.48 22.79 17.76
N ALA A 232 -7.24 22.51 17.33
CA ALA A 232 -6.54 23.32 16.33
C ALA A 232 -7.26 23.40 14.98
N MET A 233 -8.10 22.40 14.67
CA MET A 233 -8.91 22.37 13.46
C MET A 233 -10.35 22.82 13.69
N GLY A 234 -10.78 23.00 14.94
CA GLY A 234 -12.16 23.32 15.30
C GLY A 234 -13.14 22.30 14.75
N GLY A 235 -12.80 21.01 14.77
CA GLY A 235 -13.64 19.97 14.15
C GLY A 235 -13.25 18.54 14.51
N TRP A 236 -14.10 17.63 14.07
CA TRP A 236 -13.96 16.19 14.26
C TRP A 236 -13.26 15.57 13.06
N VAL A 237 -12.13 14.92 13.29
CA VAL A 237 -11.35 14.20 12.27
C VAL A 237 -11.73 12.72 12.32
N TRP A 238 -11.84 12.09 11.17
CA TRP A 238 -12.05 10.64 11.09
C TRP A 238 -10.79 9.90 11.54
N THR A 239 -10.93 8.98 12.49
CA THR A 239 -9.86 8.19 13.10
C THR A 239 -10.34 6.74 13.29
N THR A 240 -10.22 5.93 12.23
CA THR A 240 -10.71 4.54 12.24
C THR A 240 -10.01 3.68 13.29
N PHE A 241 -8.72 3.94 13.54
CA PHE A 241 -7.86 3.16 14.45
C PHE A 241 -7.62 3.93 15.74
N TYR A 242 -6.50 4.62 15.87
CA TYR A 242 -6.18 5.41 17.05
C TYR A 242 -6.46 6.91 16.83
N PRO A 243 -6.71 7.69 17.90
CA PRO A 243 -6.97 9.14 17.79
C PRO A 243 -5.86 9.93 17.09
N TYR A 244 -4.63 9.41 17.09
CA TYR A 244 -3.47 10.00 16.44
C TYR A 244 -3.24 9.49 15.00
N GLN A 245 -4.10 8.60 14.48
CA GLN A 245 -4.07 8.09 13.10
C GLN A 245 -5.26 8.69 12.33
N TRP A 246 -4.97 9.71 11.51
CA TRP A 246 -6.00 10.46 10.79
C TRP A 246 -6.26 9.85 9.43
N ASP A 247 -7.49 9.43 9.20
CA ASP A 247 -7.91 8.82 7.95
C ASP A 247 -7.83 9.81 6.79
N MET A 248 -7.20 9.39 5.71
CA MET A 248 -7.03 10.21 4.53
C MET A 248 -8.31 10.22 3.68
N ASN A 249 -8.61 11.38 3.12
CA ASN A 249 -9.76 11.59 2.25
C ASN A 249 -9.47 11.15 0.82
N TRP A 250 -9.61 9.88 0.52
CA TRP A 250 -9.38 9.33 -0.82
C TRP A 250 -10.39 9.81 -1.88
N SER A 251 -11.48 10.51 -1.50
CA SER A 251 -12.31 11.22 -2.48
C SER A 251 -11.65 12.50 -3.00
N ASN A 252 -10.57 12.96 -2.35
CA ASN A 252 -9.73 14.04 -2.84
C ASN A 252 -8.61 13.47 -3.74
N PRO A 253 -8.57 13.82 -5.03
CA PRO A 253 -7.57 13.32 -5.97
C PRO A 253 -6.13 13.72 -5.61
N ASP A 254 -5.92 14.78 -4.81
CA ASP A 254 -4.59 15.18 -4.35
C ASP A 254 -4.01 14.17 -3.35
N VAL A 255 -4.87 13.47 -2.58
CA VAL A 255 -4.48 12.31 -1.75
C VAL A 255 -3.94 11.19 -2.64
N PHE A 256 -4.66 10.83 -3.70
CA PHE A 256 -4.23 9.79 -4.63
C PHE A 256 -2.86 10.14 -5.25
N ALA A 257 -2.70 11.35 -5.75
CA ALA A 257 -1.46 11.80 -6.38
C ALA A 257 -0.28 11.78 -5.40
N ALA A 258 -0.49 12.28 -4.16
CA ALA A 258 0.54 12.34 -3.13
C ALA A 258 0.98 10.93 -2.70
N MET A 259 0.03 10.02 -2.47
CA MET A 259 0.32 8.65 -2.04
C MET A 259 0.96 7.81 -3.16
N ALA A 260 0.50 7.96 -4.41
CA ALA A 260 1.14 7.32 -5.56
C ALA A 260 2.60 7.76 -5.71
N ALA A 261 2.87 9.06 -5.58
CA ALA A 261 4.23 9.59 -5.63
C ALA A 261 5.10 9.08 -4.46
N ALA A 262 4.56 9.02 -3.23
CA ALA A 262 5.28 8.47 -2.08
C ALA A 262 5.65 6.99 -2.29
N MET A 263 4.71 6.17 -2.76
CA MET A 263 4.95 4.76 -3.08
C MET A 263 6.07 4.59 -4.13
N LEU A 264 6.05 5.39 -5.20
CA LEU A 264 7.07 5.31 -6.24
C LEU A 264 8.44 5.81 -5.78
N ARG A 265 8.52 6.84 -4.92
CA ARG A 265 9.80 7.25 -4.31
C ARG A 265 10.40 6.13 -3.47
N LEU A 266 9.59 5.42 -2.70
CA LEU A 266 10.03 4.24 -1.95
C LEU A 266 10.46 3.09 -2.89
N ALA A 267 9.71 2.85 -3.97
CA ALA A 267 10.09 1.89 -5.00
C ALA A 267 11.45 2.25 -5.63
N ASN A 268 11.74 3.54 -5.85
CA ASN A 268 13.03 4.03 -6.35
C ASN A 268 14.17 3.88 -5.33
N ARG A 269 13.87 3.69 -4.04
CA ARG A 269 14.85 3.35 -2.99
C ARG A 269 15.09 1.85 -2.86
N GLY A 270 14.47 1.03 -3.72
CA GLY A 270 14.70 -0.41 -3.79
C GLY A 270 13.69 -1.26 -3.03
N ILE A 271 12.55 -0.69 -2.60
CA ILE A 271 11.42 -1.49 -2.13
C ILE A 271 10.81 -2.21 -3.33
N GLU A 272 10.69 -3.52 -3.23
CA GLU A 272 10.26 -4.39 -4.34
C GLU A 272 8.86 -4.95 -4.15
N VAL A 273 8.34 -4.92 -2.91
CA VAL A 273 6.98 -5.33 -2.58
C VAL A 273 6.40 -4.36 -1.58
N PHE A 274 5.17 -3.90 -1.79
CA PHE A 274 4.43 -3.11 -0.81
C PHE A 274 3.32 -3.94 -0.20
N ARG A 275 3.31 -4.08 1.13
CA ARG A 275 2.12 -4.49 1.87
C ARG A 275 1.26 -3.24 2.03
N LEU A 276 0.17 -3.22 1.29
CA LEU A 276 -0.82 -2.15 1.35
C LEU A 276 -1.69 -2.39 2.58
N ASP A 277 -1.45 -1.60 3.60
CA ASP A 277 -2.11 -1.72 4.90
C ASP A 277 -3.54 -1.20 4.85
N SER A 278 -4.44 -1.90 5.55
CA SER A 278 -5.82 -1.46 5.79
C SER A 278 -6.62 -1.11 4.53
N THR A 279 -6.41 -1.83 3.44
CA THR A 279 -6.98 -1.53 2.12
C THR A 279 -8.51 -1.53 2.08
N ALA A 280 -9.16 -2.23 3.00
CA ALA A 280 -10.62 -2.28 3.07
C ALA A 280 -11.25 -0.95 3.49
N PHE A 281 -10.51 -0.05 4.15
CA PHE A 281 -11.04 1.17 4.77
C PHE A 281 -10.87 2.43 3.91
N LEU A 282 -10.30 2.37 2.72
CA LEU A 282 -9.90 3.54 1.94
C LEU A 282 -11.05 4.48 1.57
N TRP A 283 -12.26 3.96 1.30
CA TRP A 283 -13.37 4.79 0.86
C TRP A 283 -14.46 4.90 1.89
N LYS A 284 -14.82 6.14 2.25
CA LYS A 284 -15.83 6.44 3.25
C LYS A 284 -17.18 6.73 2.59
N ARG A 285 -18.23 6.02 3.01
CA ARG A 285 -19.59 6.21 2.50
C ARG A 285 -20.64 6.18 3.62
N GLU A 286 -21.42 7.24 3.73
CA GLU A 286 -22.53 7.30 4.69
C GLU A 286 -23.53 6.16 4.46
N GLY A 287 -24.07 5.62 5.56
CA GLY A 287 -25.05 4.53 5.53
C GLY A 287 -24.46 3.15 5.23
N THR A 288 -23.14 3.04 5.15
CA THR A 288 -22.40 1.77 5.04
C THR A 288 -21.43 1.61 6.19
N ASN A 289 -20.80 0.44 6.30
CA ASN A 289 -19.69 0.23 7.25
C ASN A 289 -18.37 0.88 6.78
N SER A 290 -18.34 1.56 5.64
CA SER A 290 -17.16 2.17 5.00
C SER A 290 -15.98 1.19 4.84
N MET A 291 -16.29 -0.10 4.66
CA MET A 291 -15.33 -1.14 4.36
C MET A 291 -15.64 -1.78 3.00
N ASN A 292 -14.58 -2.20 2.31
CA ASN A 292 -14.68 -2.98 1.07
C ASN A 292 -15.58 -2.32 0.00
N GLN A 293 -15.53 -0.99 -0.09
CA GLN A 293 -16.32 -0.23 -1.04
C GLN A 293 -15.75 -0.40 -2.47
N PRO A 294 -16.60 -0.34 -3.52
CA PRO A 294 -16.15 -0.47 -4.91
C PRO A 294 -15.04 0.51 -5.30
N GLU A 295 -15.07 1.72 -4.75
CA GLU A 295 -14.06 2.75 -5.01
C GLU A 295 -12.70 2.40 -4.41
N ALA A 296 -12.65 1.68 -3.29
CA ALA A 296 -11.39 1.18 -2.74
C ALA A 296 -10.70 0.23 -3.75
N HIS A 297 -11.45 -0.65 -4.39
CA HIS A 297 -10.94 -1.52 -5.46
C HIS A 297 -10.48 -0.71 -6.69
N GLN A 298 -11.22 0.33 -7.09
CA GLN A 298 -10.81 1.20 -8.19
C GLN A 298 -9.50 1.94 -7.89
N LEU A 299 -9.30 2.40 -6.63
CA LEU A 299 -8.06 3.02 -6.17
C LEU A 299 -6.89 2.04 -6.26
N LEU A 300 -7.06 0.80 -5.78
CA LEU A 300 -6.00 -0.22 -5.84
C LEU A 300 -5.66 -0.61 -7.28
N GLN A 301 -6.66 -0.74 -8.16
CA GLN A 301 -6.46 -0.97 -9.58
C GLN A 301 -5.73 0.20 -10.26
N ALA A 302 -6.03 1.46 -9.86
CA ALA A 302 -5.33 2.63 -10.37
C ALA A 302 -3.88 2.69 -9.88
N LEU A 303 -3.60 2.37 -8.62
CA LEU A 303 -2.24 2.23 -8.10
C LEU A 303 -1.48 1.11 -8.82
N ARG A 304 -2.15 -0.01 -9.11
CA ARG A 304 -1.57 -1.10 -9.91
C ARG A 304 -1.19 -0.62 -11.31
N ALA A 305 -2.06 0.11 -12.00
CA ALA A 305 -1.77 0.66 -13.33
C ALA A 305 -0.59 1.64 -13.32
N ILE A 306 -0.46 2.45 -12.26
CA ILE A 306 0.71 3.32 -12.06
C ILE A 306 2.00 2.50 -11.91
N VAL A 307 1.97 1.44 -11.10
CA VAL A 307 3.12 0.53 -10.94
C VAL A 307 3.49 -0.11 -12.27
N ASP A 308 2.52 -0.59 -13.03
CA ASP A 308 2.75 -1.20 -14.35
C ASP A 308 3.40 -0.22 -15.36
N ILE A 309 3.14 1.09 -15.22
CA ILE A 309 3.79 2.15 -16.03
C ILE A 309 5.24 2.39 -15.55
N VAL A 310 5.43 2.67 -14.26
CA VAL A 310 6.67 3.25 -13.74
C VAL A 310 7.64 2.20 -13.21
N ALA A 311 7.14 1.18 -12.52
CA ALA A 311 7.95 0.21 -11.77
C ALA A 311 7.36 -1.21 -11.85
N PRO A 312 7.20 -1.81 -13.05
CA PRO A 312 6.46 -3.06 -13.25
C PRO A 312 7.10 -4.30 -12.59
N GLY A 313 8.30 -4.16 -12.05
CA GLY A 313 8.93 -5.19 -11.23
C GLY A 313 8.46 -5.20 -9.77
N VAL A 314 7.69 -4.21 -9.34
CA VAL A 314 7.18 -4.07 -7.98
C VAL A 314 5.87 -4.85 -7.79
N LEU A 315 5.72 -5.52 -6.66
CA LEU A 315 4.49 -6.23 -6.29
C LEU A 315 3.67 -5.44 -5.27
N LEU A 316 2.36 -5.54 -5.39
CA LEU A 316 1.39 -5.04 -4.41
C LEU A 316 0.79 -6.23 -3.67
N LYS A 317 0.79 -6.19 -2.35
CA LYS A 317 0.22 -7.20 -1.45
C LYS A 317 -0.88 -6.56 -0.62
N ALA A 318 -2.12 -6.97 -0.83
CA ALA A 318 -3.27 -6.44 -0.08
C ALA A 318 -3.31 -7.02 1.33
N GLU A 319 -3.44 -6.15 2.32
CA GLU A 319 -3.93 -6.51 3.63
C GLU A 319 -5.38 -6.04 3.73
N ALA A 320 -6.30 -7.02 3.76
CA ALA A 320 -7.73 -6.79 3.85
C ALA A 320 -8.34 -7.84 4.79
N ILE A 321 -8.84 -7.38 5.92
CA ILE A 321 -9.55 -8.24 6.87
C ILE A 321 -11.03 -8.24 6.49
N VAL A 322 -11.35 -9.09 5.53
CA VAL A 322 -12.70 -9.30 4.99
C VAL A 322 -13.02 -10.79 4.94
N PRO A 323 -14.29 -11.19 4.83
CA PRO A 323 -14.66 -12.59 4.64
C PRO A 323 -13.89 -13.22 3.46
N THR A 324 -13.45 -14.48 3.59
CA THR A 324 -12.62 -15.19 2.60
C THR A 324 -13.20 -15.12 1.18
N ARG A 325 -14.53 -15.15 1.03
CA ARG A 325 -15.21 -15.05 -0.27
C ARG A 325 -15.02 -13.68 -0.96
N GLU A 326 -14.65 -12.65 -0.22
CA GLU A 326 -14.45 -11.27 -0.71
C GLU A 326 -12.98 -10.98 -1.03
N LEU A 327 -12.04 -11.73 -0.45
CA LEU A 327 -10.59 -11.57 -0.66
C LEU A 327 -10.16 -11.64 -2.14
N PRO A 328 -10.73 -12.52 -3.01
CA PRO A 328 -10.32 -12.54 -4.42
C PRO A 328 -10.54 -11.23 -5.16
N ALA A 329 -11.46 -10.37 -4.71
CA ALA A 329 -11.67 -9.05 -5.28
C ALA A 329 -10.37 -8.20 -5.25
N TYR A 330 -9.58 -8.32 -4.17
CA TYR A 330 -8.30 -7.60 -4.00
C TYR A 330 -7.17 -8.09 -4.92
N LEU A 331 -7.38 -9.22 -5.60
CA LEU A 331 -6.47 -9.71 -6.64
C LEU A 331 -6.97 -9.32 -8.03
N GLY A 332 -8.23 -8.86 -8.12
CA GLY A 332 -8.85 -8.45 -9.36
C GLY A 332 -9.09 -9.59 -10.34
N SER A 333 -8.97 -9.30 -11.62
CA SER A 333 -9.08 -10.25 -12.70
C SER A 333 -8.01 -10.01 -13.78
N THR A 334 -7.89 -10.88 -14.75
CA THR A 334 -6.97 -10.64 -15.89
C THR A 334 -7.29 -9.36 -16.65
N ALA A 335 -8.58 -8.97 -16.72
CA ALA A 335 -9.00 -7.75 -17.41
C ALA A 335 -8.91 -6.48 -16.53
N ALA A 336 -8.91 -6.64 -15.20
CA ALA A 336 -8.83 -5.58 -14.21
C ALA A 336 -7.96 -6.05 -13.03
N PRO A 337 -6.63 -6.13 -13.22
CA PRO A 337 -5.71 -6.58 -12.18
C PRO A 337 -5.68 -5.57 -11.04
N GLU A 338 -5.58 -6.09 -9.80
CA GLU A 338 -5.47 -5.31 -8.58
C GLU A 338 -4.15 -5.65 -7.88
N CYS A 339 -4.14 -6.21 -6.68
CA CYS A 339 -2.91 -6.64 -6.04
C CYS A 339 -2.41 -7.98 -6.60
N HIS A 340 -1.13 -8.24 -6.44
CA HIS A 340 -0.51 -9.50 -6.86
C HIS A 340 -0.68 -10.59 -5.82
N ILE A 341 -0.73 -10.20 -4.54
CA ILE A 341 -0.71 -11.10 -3.39
C ILE A 341 -1.81 -10.66 -2.41
N ALA A 342 -2.50 -11.61 -1.79
CA ALA A 342 -3.40 -11.37 -0.66
C ALA A 342 -3.14 -12.39 0.45
N TYR A 343 -3.35 -11.99 1.70
CA TYR A 343 -3.23 -12.87 2.85
C TYR A 343 -4.35 -13.90 2.88
N HIS A 344 -4.01 -15.16 3.15
CA HIS A 344 -4.99 -16.23 3.36
C HIS A 344 -5.24 -16.44 4.86
N SER A 345 -5.86 -15.47 5.52
CA SER A 345 -6.08 -15.47 6.98
C SER A 345 -6.89 -16.68 7.46
N SER A 346 -7.94 -17.10 6.71
CA SER A 346 -8.70 -18.29 7.06
C SER A 346 -7.88 -19.57 7.03
N LEU A 347 -6.89 -19.70 6.12
CA LEU A 347 -5.98 -20.84 6.10
C LEU A 347 -5.07 -20.82 7.34
N MET A 348 -4.60 -19.66 7.74
CA MET A 348 -3.80 -19.45 8.96
C MET A 348 -4.58 -19.89 10.20
N ALA A 349 -5.80 -19.36 10.39
CA ALA A 349 -6.65 -19.72 11.53
C ALA A 349 -6.99 -21.22 11.55
N ALA A 350 -7.37 -21.80 10.40
CA ALA A 350 -7.64 -23.22 10.28
C ALA A 350 -6.41 -24.10 10.56
N GLY A 351 -5.21 -23.63 10.25
CA GLY A 351 -3.96 -24.29 10.60
C GLY A 351 -3.77 -24.40 12.11
N TRP A 352 -4.02 -23.32 12.85
CA TRP A 352 -3.96 -23.33 14.32
C TRP A 352 -5.03 -24.20 14.96
N VAL A 353 -6.28 -24.16 14.43
CA VAL A 353 -7.36 -25.06 14.88
C VAL A 353 -6.95 -26.52 14.67
N ALA A 354 -6.40 -26.85 13.49
CA ALA A 354 -5.96 -28.22 13.21
C ALA A 354 -4.88 -28.70 14.16
N LEU A 355 -3.93 -27.84 14.53
CA LEU A 355 -2.88 -28.14 15.52
C LEU A 355 -3.46 -28.31 16.93
N ALA A 356 -4.32 -27.39 17.38
CA ALA A 356 -4.91 -27.40 18.72
C ALA A 356 -5.85 -28.60 18.93
N GLU A 357 -6.70 -28.90 17.96
CA GLU A 357 -7.68 -29.97 18.05
C GLU A 357 -7.16 -31.33 17.55
N GLN A 358 -5.95 -31.36 16.98
CA GLN A 358 -5.38 -32.55 16.30
C GLN A 358 -6.34 -33.14 15.27
N ASN A 359 -7.06 -32.26 14.55
CA ASN A 359 -8.08 -32.60 13.59
C ASN A 359 -8.00 -31.67 12.37
N THR A 360 -7.85 -32.21 11.17
CA THR A 360 -7.71 -31.45 9.93
C THR A 360 -9.05 -31.14 9.24
N GLY A 361 -10.19 -31.42 9.84
CA GLY A 361 -11.52 -31.25 9.24
C GLY A 361 -11.75 -29.83 8.74
N VAL A 362 -11.60 -28.83 9.60
CA VAL A 362 -11.74 -27.39 9.28
C VAL A 362 -10.72 -26.94 8.24
N LEU A 363 -9.45 -27.34 8.38
CA LEU A 363 -8.39 -27.00 7.43
C LEU A 363 -8.71 -27.52 6.02
N ARG A 364 -9.17 -28.77 5.91
CA ARG A 364 -9.58 -29.37 4.62
C ARG A 364 -10.77 -28.65 3.98
N GLU A 365 -11.71 -28.19 4.81
CA GLU A 365 -12.87 -27.42 4.37
C GLU A 365 -12.45 -26.06 3.82
N VAL A 366 -11.58 -25.32 4.52
CA VAL A 366 -11.03 -24.04 4.06
C VAL A 366 -10.29 -24.22 2.73
N ILE A 367 -9.44 -25.25 2.59
CA ILE A 367 -8.71 -25.51 1.34
C ILE A 367 -9.67 -25.80 0.18
N ARG A 368 -10.73 -26.59 0.40
CA ARG A 368 -11.72 -26.90 -0.65
C ARG A 368 -12.51 -25.69 -1.11
N ASN A 369 -12.80 -24.77 -0.17
CA ASN A 369 -13.62 -23.59 -0.42
C ASN A 369 -12.77 -22.36 -0.80
N THR A 370 -11.43 -22.48 -0.83
CA THR A 370 -10.55 -21.43 -1.30
C THR A 370 -10.82 -21.16 -2.79
N PRO A 371 -11.20 -19.91 -3.15
CA PRO A 371 -11.54 -19.60 -4.54
C PRO A 371 -10.32 -19.72 -5.48
N PRO A 372 -10.53 -20.06 -6.75
CA PRO A 372 -9.47 -20.00 -7.75
C PRO A 372 -9.01 -18.56 -7.96
N LEU A 373 -7.72 -18.38 -8.27
CA LEU A 373 -7.09 -17.08 -8.46
C LEU A 373 -6.82 -16.76 -9.93
N PRO A 374 -6.71 -15.47 -10.28
CA PRO A 374 -6.12 -15.05 -11.55
C PRO A 374 -4.71 -15.63 -11.72
N SER A 375 -4.28 -15.91 -12.95
CA SER A 375 -2.99 -16.55 -13.25
C SER A 375 -1.75 -15.72 -12.82
N ALA A 376 -1.92 -14.42 -12.62
CA ALA A 376 -0.87 -13.50 -12.20
C ALA A 376 -1.03 -13.04 -10.72
N ALA A 377 -1.68 -13.87 -9.89
CA ALA A 377 -1.91 -13.57 -8.48
C ALA A 377 -1.69 -14.80 -7.61
N THR A 378 -1.44 -14.60 -6.31
CA THR A 378 -1.25 -15.70 -5.36
C THR A 378 -1.75 -15.35 -3.96
N TRP A 379 -2.03 -16.40 -3.18
CA TRP A 379 -2.19 -16.31 -1.74
C TRP A 379 -0.85 -16.26 -1.03
N LEU A 380 -0.72 -15.38 -0.03
CA LEU A 380 0.30 -15.53 0.99
C LEU A 380 -0.22 -16.51 2.04
N SER A 381 0.29 -17.74 2.01
CA SER A 381 0.05 -18.73 3.05
C SER A 381 1.03 -18.52 4.20
N TYR A 382 0.54 -18.40 5.41
CA TYR A 382 1.34 -18.13 6.61
C TYR A 382 0.69 -18.77 7.84
N LEU A 383 1.44 -18.95 8.91
CA LEU A 383 0.93 -19.44 10.20
C LEU A 383 0.94 -18.36 11.27
N ARG A 384 1.80 -17.35 11.14
CA ARG A 384 1.94 -16.22 12.06
C ARG A 384 2.53 -15.00 11.36
N CYS A 385 2.09 -13.82 11.74
CA CYS A 385 2.72 -12.53 11.45
C CYS A 385 2.78 -11.70 12.75
N HIS A 386 2.81 -10.38 12.67
CA HIS A 386 2.78 -9.48 13.83
C HIS A 386 1.37 -9.32 14.43
N ASP A 387 0.34 -9.56 13.61
CA ASP A 387 -1.06 -9.48 14.04
C ASP A 387 -1.48 -10.70 14.88
N ASP A 388 -2.65 -10.58 15.50
CA ASP A 388 -3.29 -11.66 16.23
C ASP A 388 -3.66 -12.84 15.32
N ILE A 389 -3.98 -13.96 15.94
CA ILE A 389 -4.42 -15.14 15.19
C ILE A 389 -5.83 -14.95 14.61
N GLY A 390 -6.57 -13.96 15.13
CA GLY A 390 -7.90 -13.56 14.66
C GLY A 390 -9.04 -14.31 15.31
#